data_3220ff83e543160482be629cd5fa33b4
#
_entry.id   3220ff83e543160482be629cd5fa33b4
#
_cell.length_a   1.000
_cell.length_b   1.000
_cell.length_c   1.000
_cell.angle_alpha   90.00
_cell.angle_beta   90.00
_cell.angle_gamma   90.00
#
_symmetry.space_group_name_H-M   'P 1'
#
loop_
_entity.id
_entity.type
_entity.pdbx_description
1 polymer ?
#
loop_
_entity_poly.entity_id
_entity_poly.type
_entity_poly.pdbx_seq_one_letter_code
_entity_poly.pdbx_strand_id
1 'polypeptide(L)'
;LFNIVTPDRAYFGQKDAQQLAVIRRMVRDLNFGIQIVGCPIIREEDGLAKSSRNTYLSDEERQAALCLSRAVFAGQKMVQDGERDAKVVLDAMKAIIEAEPMAKIDYVKMVDFENIVQVEKIESEPVLCAMAVYIGKTRLIDNFIFDPSCNCSGSEAEGHCCCGHCSE
;
A
#
# COMPACT_ATOMS: atom_id res chain seq x y z
N LEU A 1 8.36 -23.07 6.97
CA LEU A 1 8.26 -22.40 8.27
C LEU A 1 6.90 -22.69 8.92
N PHE A 2 5.77 -22.44 8.23
CA PHE A 2 4.42 -22.63 8.77
C PHE A 2 4.18 -24.07 9.27
N ASN A 3 4.60 -25.08 8.52
CA ASN A 3 4.47 -26.49 8.91
C ASN A 3 5.35 -26.91 10.10
N ILE A 4 6.37 -26.10 10.42
CA ILE A 4 7.28 -26.41 11.54
C ILE A 4 6.81 -25.71 12.82
N VAL A 5 6.42 -24.44 12.69
CA VAL A 5 6.02 -23.60 13.83
C VAL A 5 4.53 -23.77 14.16
N THR A 6 3.71 -24.07 13.15
CA THR A 6 2.24 -24.23 13.25
C THR A 6 1.58 -23.12 14.08
N PRO A 7 1.81 -21.82 13.74
CA PRO A 7 1.22 -20.73 14.51
C PRO A 7 -0.26 -20.58 14.22
N ASP A 8 -1.05 -20.09 15.18
CA ASP A 8 -2.45 -19.73 14.94
C ASP A 8 -2.56 -18.46 14.07
N ARG A 9 -1.61 -17.53 14.24
CA ARG A 9 -1.56 -16.24 13.52
C ARG A 9 -0.16 -15.92 13.02
N ALA A 10 -0.08 -15.33 11.81
CA ALA A 10 1.17 -14.80 11.27
C ALA A 10 0.94 -13.36 10.81
N TYR A 11 1.84 -12.44 11.19
CA TYR A 11 1.73 -11.00 11.00
C TYR A 11 2.68 -10.54 9.90
N PHE A 12 2.14 -9.80 8.91
CA PHE A 12 2.91 -9.26 7.80
C PHE A 12 2.59 -7.79 7.58
N GLY A 13 3.62 -6.97 7.31
CA GLY A 13 3.45 -5.55 7.03
C GLY A 13 2.75 -5.32 5.68
N GLN A 14 1.73 -4.47 5.67
CA GLN A 14 1.03 -4.05 4.44
C GLN A 14 1.91 -3.27 3.47
N LYS A 15 3.04 -2.75 3.93
CA LYS A 15 4.01 -2.06 3.04
C LYS A 15 4.47 -2.96 1.90
N ASP A 16 4.72 -4.23 2.19
CA ASP A 16 5.04 -5.25 1.19
C ASP A 16 3.75 -5.97 0.76
N ALA A 17 2.78 -5.20 0.25
CA ALA A 17 1.42 -5.66 -0.04
C ALA A 17 1.36 -6.84 -0.99
N GLN A 18 2.26 -6.89 -1.98
CA GLN A 18 2.36 -8.01 -2.91
C GLN A 18 2.77 -9.30 -2.18
N GLN A 19 3.73 -9.22 -1.23
CA GLN A 19 4.11 -10.36 -0.41
C GLN A 19 2.93 -10.83 0.45
N LEU A 20 2.22 -9.91 1.07
CA LEU A 20 1.04 -10.21 1.88
C LEU A 20 -0.04 -10.93 1.06
N ALA A 21 -0.34 -10.46 -0.15
CA ALA A 21 -1.31 -11.08 -1.04
C ALA A 21 -0.89 -12.50 -1.46
N VAL A 22 0.38 -12.68 -1.83
CA VAL A 22 0.93 -14.00 -2.19
C VAL A 22 0.85 -14.98 -1.01
N ILE A 23 1.17 -14.53 0.21
CA ILE A 23 1.11 -15.37 1.41
C ILE A 23 -0.34 -15.73 1.75
N ARG A 24 -1.28 -14.79 1.67
CA ARG A 24 -2.70 -15.06 1.85
C ARG A 24 -3.20 -16.12 0.85
N ARG A 25 -2.83 -15.94 -0.41
CA ARG A 25 -3.16 -16.88 -1.47
C ARG A 25 -2.59 -18.27 -1.20
N MET A 26 -1.32 -18.36 -0.84
CA MET A 26 -0.65 -19.61 -0.49
C MET A 26 -1.34 -20.34 0.67
N VAL A 27 -1.67 -19.61 1.75
CA VAL A 27 -2.35 -20.16 2.93
C VAL A 27 -3.72 -20.70 2.56
N ARG A 28 -4.48 -19.98 1.73
CA ARG A 28 -5.77 -20.40 1.24
C ARG A 28 -5.68 -21.65 0.35
N ASP A 29 -4.84 -21.59 -0.67
CA ASP A 29 -4.75 -22.63 -1.69
C ASP A 29 -4.17 -23.95 -1.14
N LEU A 30 -3.31 -23.88 -0.14
CA LEU A 30 -2.72 -25.04 0.54
C LEU A 30 -3.50 -25.44 1.80
N ASN A 31 -4.62 -24.78 2.08
CA ASN A 31 -5.51 -25.05 3.21
C ASN A 31 -4.77 -25.08 4.57
N PHE A 32 -3.85 -24.13 4.79
CA PHE A 32 -3.22 -23.96 6.09
C PHE A 32 -4.21 -23.38 7.12
N GLY A 33 -4.26 -23.93 8.32
CA GLY A 33 -5.08 -23.43 9.43
C GLY A 33 -4.48 -22.21 10.15
N ILE A 34 -3.88 -21.26 9.38
CA ILE A 34 -3.17 -20.10 9.92
C ILE A 34 -3.92 -18.83 9.49
N GLN A 35 -4.20 -17.94 10.43
CA GLN A 35 -4.73 -16.61 10.14
C GLN A 35 -3.60 -15.66 9.75
N ILE A 36 -3.66 -15.08 8.54
CA ILE A 36 -2.71 -14.06 8.09
C ILE A 36 -3.23 -12.67 8.41
N VAL A 37 -2.54 -11.97 9.30
CA VAL A 37 -2.87 -10.62 9.74
C VAL A 37 -1.98 -9.60 9.04
N GLY A 38 -2.59 -8.67 8.29
CA GLY A 38 -1.88 -7.54 7.69
C GLY A 38 -1.71 -6.41 8.71
N CYS A 39 -0.47 -5.99 8.98
CA CYS A 39 -0.17 -4.86 9.86
C CYS A 39 -0.09 -3.57 9.04
N PRO A 40 -0.69 -2.46 9.52
CA PRO A 40 -0.64 -1.16 8.83
C PRO A 40 0.78 -0.69 8.53
N ILE A 41 0.91 0.15 7.52
CA ILE A 41 2.20 0.77 7.18
C ILE A 41 2.58 1.74 8.30
N ILE A 42 3.73 1.47 8.92
CA ILE A 42 4.33 2.42 9.86
C ILE A 42 5.06 3.49 9.05
N ARG A 43 4.79 4.76 9.37
CA ARG A 43 5.41 5.91 8.72
C ARG A 43 6.32 6.65 9.69
N GLU A 44 7.28 7.37 9.15
CA GLU A 44 8.10 8.32 9.88
C GLU A 44 7.27 9.61 10.12
N GLU A 45 7.74 10.52 10.98
CA GLU A 45 7.03 11.76 11.31
C GLU A 45 6.69 12.63 10.09
N ASP A 46 7.51 12.57 9.05
CA ASP A 46 7.32 13.25 7.78
C ASP A 46 6.41 12.53 6.78
N GLY A 47 5.86 11.37 7.17
CA GLY A 47 4.94 10.57 6.38
C GLY A 47 5.60 9.51 5.50
N LEU A 48 6.93 9.47 5.35
CA LEU A 48 7.61 8.45 4.56
C LEU A 48 7.41 7.06 5.18
N ALA A 49 7.06 6.08 4.37
CA ALA A 49 6.91 4.70 4.82
C ALA A 49 8.24 4.16 5.37
N LYS A 50 8.23 3.66 6.61
CA LYS A 50 9.43 3.20 7.31
C LYS A 50 10.09 2.03 6.59
N SER A 51 11.39 2.16 6.31
CA SER A 51 12.16 1.14 5.59
C SER A 51 13.63 1.21 5.97
N SER A 52 14.31 0.06 6.02
CA SER A 52 15.78 0.03 6.13
C SER A 52 16.47 0.71 4.94
N ARG A 53 15.82 0.77 3.77
CA ARG A 53 16.34 1.47 2.59
C ARG A 53 16.39 2.99 2.76
N ASN A 54 15.63 3.55 3.68
CA ASN A 54 15.66 4.99 3.96
C ASN A 54 17.03 5.45 4.45
N THR A 55 17.82 4.56 5.07
CA THR A 55 19.19 4.86 5.54
C THR A 55 20.20 5.06 4.41
N TYR A 56 19.86 4.70 3.17
CA TYR A 56 20.72 4.88 2.00
C TYR A 56 20.51 6.23 1.30
N LEU A 57 19.48 6.99 1.71
CA LEU A 57 19.15 8.28 1.12
C LEU A 57 20.04 9.38 1.71
N SER A 58 20.54 10.28 0.86
CA SER A 58 21.06 11.56 1.32
C SER A 58 19.93 12.44 1.87
N ASP A 59 20.28 13.55 2.53
CA ASP A 59 19.27 14.48 3.04
C ASP A 59 18.39 15.04 1.91
N GLU A 60 18.97 15.33 0.74
CA GLU A 60 18.25 15.80 -0.44
C GLU A 60 17.34 14.70 -1.00
N GLU A 61 17.87 13.48 -1.16
CA GLU A 61 17.09 12.31 -1.60
C GLU A 61 15.98 11.98 -0.61
N ARG A 62 16.21 12.19 0.69
CA ARG A 62 15.20 11.99 1.73
C ARG A 62 14.03 12.95 1.54
N GLN A 63 14.28 14.22 1.26
CA GLN A 63 13.24 15.21 0.99
C GLN A 63 12.48 14.88 -0.30
N ALA A 64 13.20 14.49 -1.35
CA ALA A 64 12.61 14.05 -2.61
C ALA A 64 11.70 12.83 -2.43
N ALA A 65 12.08 11.87 -1.57
CA ALA A 65 11.32 10.65 -1.29
C ALA A 65 9.91 10.92 -0.72
N LEU A 66 9.68 12.09 -0.14
CA LEU A 66 8.35 12.47 0.35
C LEU A 66 7.30 12.60 -0.77
N CYS A 67 7.71 12.65 -2.04
CA CYS A 67 6.77 12.60 -3.15
C CYS A 67 5.94 11.31 -3.16
N LEU A 68 6.49 10.18 -2.66
CA LEU A 68 5.77 8.91 -2.56
C LEU A 68 4.58 9.02 -1.60
N SER A 69 4.83 9.48 -0.37
CA SER A 69 3.75 9.60 0.63
C SER A 69 2.71 10.63 0.20
N ARG A 70 3.13 11.77 -0.37
CA ARG A 70 2.22 12.77 -0.94
C ARG A 70 1.32 12.18 -2.03
N ALA A 71 1.88 11.39 -2.93
CA ALA A 71 1.12 10.72 -3.99
C ALA A 71 0.14 9.69 -3.43
N VAL A 72 0.56 8.87 -2.44
CA VAL A 72 -0.30 7.90 -1.76
C VAL A 72 -1.48 8.58 -1.08
N PHE A 73 -1.22 9.62 -0.29
CA PHE A 73 -2.30 10.33 0.43
C PHE A 73 -3.25 11.04 -0.53
N ALA A 74 -2.74 11.63 -1.62
CA ALA A 74 -3.59 12.25 -2.64
C ALA A 74 -4.49 11.21 -3.33
N GLY A 75 -3.93 10.08 -3.77
CA GLY A 75 -4.70 9.00 -4.38
C GLY A 75 -5.74 8.41 -3.43
N GLN A 76 -5.35 8.16 -2.19
CA GLN A 76 -6.27 7.66 -1.16
C GLN A 76 -7.42 8.63 -0.91
N LYS A 77 -7.14 9.93 -0.81
CA LYS A 77 -8.16 10.95 -0.65
C LYS A 77 -9.12 11.00 -1.83
N MET A 78 -8.63 10.96 -3.05
CA MET A 78 -9.49 10.95 -4.25
C MET A 78 -10.50 9.80 -4.22
N VAL A 79 -10.05 8.60 -3.87
CA VAL A 79 -10.91 7.42 -3.77
C VAL A 79 -11.92 7.56 -2.62
N GLN A 80 -11.51 8.12 -1.48
CA GLN A 80 -12.39 8.43 -0.35
C GLN A 80 -13.45 9.48 -0.71
N ASP A 81 -13.07 10.49 -1.49
CA ASP A 81 -13.96 11.55 -1.99
C ASP A 81 -14.92 11.07 -3.09
N GLY A 82 -14.82 9.80 -3.50
CA GLY A 82 -15.76 9.16 -4.43
C GLY A 82 -15.24 8.93 -5.85
N GLU A 83 -13.96 9.23 -6.15
CA GLU A 83 -13.40 8.87 -7.45
C GLU A 83 -13.33 7.34 -7.60
N ARG A 84 -13.79 6.84 -8.74
CA ARG A 84 -13.85 5.39 -9.03
C ARG A 84 -13.12 5.01 -10.31
N ASP A 85 -12.65 5.97 -11.08
CA ASP A 85 -11.82 5.72 -12.25
C ASP A 85 -10.36 5.55 -11.81
N ALA A 86 -9.84 4.32 -11.92
CA ALA A 86 -8.48 4.00 -11.52
C ALA A 86 -7.44 4.81 -12.30
N LYS A 87 -7.72 5.09 -13.59
CA LYS A 87 -6.80 5.87 -14.43
C LYS A 87 -6.66 7.30 -13.93
N VAL A 88 -7.76 7.95 -13.55
CA VAL A 88 -7.74 9.34 -13.02
C VAL A 88 -6.90 9.41 -11.75
N VAL A 89 -7.09 8.46 -10.83
CA VAL A 89 -6.31 8.38 -9.59
C VAL A 89 -4.82 8.16 -9.89
N LEU A 90 -4.51 7.19 -10.76
CA LEU A 90 -3.13 6.86 -11.09
C LEU A 90 -2.40 8.00 -11.81
N ASP A 91 -3.07 8.69 -12.71
CA ASP A 91 -2.49 9.82 -13.44
C ASP A 91 -2.20 11.00 -12.49
N ALA A 92 -3.09 11.30 -11.54
CA ALA A 92 -2.85 12.29 -10.50
C ALA A 92 -1.66 11.93 -9.61
N MET A 93 -1.55 10.67 -9.19
CA MET A 93 -0.41 10.19 -8.39
C MET A 93 0.90 10.29 -9.15
N LYS A 94 0.92 9.89 -10.43
CA LYS A 94 2.11 10.00 -11.29
C LYS A 94 2.54 11.45 -11.43
N ALA A 95 1.62 12.37 -11.66
CA ALA A 95 1.92 13.79 -11.80
C ALA A 95 2.63 14.36 -10.54
N ILE A 96 2.22 13.92 -9.34
CA ILE A 96 2.87 14.32 -8.09
C ILE A 96 4.30 13.80 -8.02
N ILE A 97 4.53 12.55 -8.45
CA ILE A 97 5.86 11.94 -8.42
C ILE A 97 6.77 12.56 -9.49
N GLU A 98 6.25 12.78 -10.70
CA GLU A 98 7.00 13.33 -11.84
C GLU A 98 7.37 14.81 -11.64
N ALA A 99 6.68 15.52 -10.75
CA ALA A 99 7.06 16.86 -10.33
C ALA A 99 8.37 16.89 -9.51
N GLU A 100 8.82 15.75 -9.01
CA GLU A 100 10.08 15.62 -8.27
C GLU A 100 11.21 15.19 -9.24
N PRO A 101 12.21 16.06 -9.53
CA PRO A 101 13.24 15.77 -10.52
C PRO A 101 14.12 14.55 -10.19
N MET A 102 14.25 14.19 -8.91
CA MET A 102 15.05 13.06 -8.47
C MET A 102 14.28 11.75 -8.50
N ALA A 103 12.97 11.79 -8.78
CA ALA A 103 12.12 10.61 -8.79
C ALA A 103 12.03 10.00 -10.19
N LYS A 104 12.16 8.68 -10.26
CA LYS A 104 11.91 7.90 -11.48
C LYS A 104 10.92 6.79 -11.17
N ILE A 105 9.75 6.87 -11.76
CA ILE A 105 8.71 5.85 -11.59
C ILE A 105 9.18 4.53 -12.21
N ASP A 106 9.13 3.45 -11.42
CA ASP A 106 9.22 2.08 -11.90
C ASP A 106 7.81 1.57 -12.27
N TYR A 107 6.86 1.66 -11.33
CA TYR A 107 5.45 1.49 -11.63
C TYR A 107 4.57 2.25 -10.63
N VAL A 108 3.36 2.60 -11.08
CA VAL A 108 2.20 2.99 -10.26
C VAL A 108 1.01 2.25 -10.84
N LYS A 109 0.39 1.37 -10.06
CA LYS A 109 -0.69 0.48 -10.53
C LYS A 109 -1.78 0.34 -9.49
N MET A 110 -3.00 0.15 -9.97
CA MET A 110 -4.14 -0.24 -9.17
C MET A 110 -4.59 -1.64 -9.57
N VAL A 111 -4.69 -2.52 -8.58
CA VAL A 111 -5.03 -3.92 -8.80
C VAL A 111 -6.09 -4.37 -7.79
N ASP A 112 -6.86 -5.37 -8.15
CA ASP A 112 -7.64 -6.14 -7.20
C ASP A 112 -6.70 -6.73 -6.13
N PHE A 113 -7.07 -6.55 -4.86
CA PHE A 113 -6.16 -6.92 -3.77
C PHE A 113 -6.04 -8.42 -3.56
N GLU A 114 -7.04 -9.17 -3.95
CA GLU A 114 -7.07 -10.63 -3.74
C GLU A 114 -6.32 -11.38 -4.85
N ASN A 115 -6.55 -10.97 -6.10
CA ASN A 115 -6.05 -11.68 -7.28
C ASN A 115 -4.85 -10.99 -7.95
N ILE A 116 -4.54 -9.74 -7.56
CA ILE A 116 -3.46 -8.91 -8.14
C ILE A 116 -3.66 -8.67 -9.65
N VAL A 117 -4.90 -8.60 -10.07
CA VAL A 117 -5.28 -8.28 -11.45
C VAL A 117 -5.54 -6.78 -11.57
N GLN A 118 -5.03 -6.15 -12.63
CA GLN A 118 -5.22 -4.72 -12.85
C GLN A 118 -6.70 -4.38 -13.03
N VAL A 119 -7.14 -3.31 -12.37
CA VAL A 119 -8.52 -2.81 -12.45
C VAL A 119 -8.56 -1.45 -13.14
N GLU A 120 -9.60 -1.21 -13.91
CA GLU A 120 -9.88 0.08 -14.55
C GLU A 120 -10.84 0.92 -13.71
N LYS A 121 -11.71 0.26 -12.95
CA LYS A 121 -12.69 0.90 -12.06
C LYS A 121 -12.66 0.26 -10.67
N ILE A 122 -12.88 1.09 -9.66
CA ILE A 122 -13.02 0.68 -8.27
C ILE A 122 -14.50 0.41 -8.02
N GLU A 123 -14.88 -0.85 -7.98
CA GLU A 123 -16.28 -1.28 -7.81
C GLU A 123 -16.54 -1.73 -6.37
N SER A 124 -16.85 -3.00 -6.15
CA SER A 124 -17.22 -3.55 -4.85
C SER A 124 -16.08 -4.22 -4.10
N GLU A 125 -15.04 -4.61 -4.82
CA GLU A 125 -13.93 -5.39 -4.27
C GLU A 125 -12.80 -4.49 -3.73
N PRO A 126 -12.07 -4.92 -2.70
CA PRO A 126 -10.91 -4.20 -2.20
C PRO A 126 -9.83 -4.05 -3.27
N VAL A 127 -9.31 -2.83 -3.43
CA VAL A 127 -8.24 -2.53 -4.37
C VAL A 127 -6.97 -2.14 -3.65
N LEU A 128 -5.84 -2.54 -4.23
CA LEU A 128 -4.50 -2.13 -3.84
C LEU A 128 -3.96 -1.15 -4.88
N CYS A 129 -3.67 0.07 -4.45
CA CYS A 129 -2.86 0.98 -5.24
C CYS A 129 -1.42 0.89 -4.76
N ALA A 130 -0.53 0.38 -5.59
CA ALA A 130 0.87 0.16 -5.26
C ALA A 130 1.80 0.88 -6.21
N MET A 131 2.90 1.39 -5.66
CA MET A 131 3.92 2.06 -6.44
C MET A 131 5.32 1.60 -6.06
N ALA A 132 6.23 1.71 -7.03
CA ALA A 132 7.66 1.67 -6.82
C ALA A 132 8.31 2.84 -7.57
N VAL A 133 9.18 3.54 -6.88
CA VAL A 133 9.85 4.74 -7.40
C VAL A 133 11.32 4.70 -7.00
N TYR A 134 12.19 4.99 -7.94
CA TYR A 134 13.60 5.22 -7.67
C TYR A 134 13.82 6.67 -7.27
N ILE A 135 14.47 6.90 -6.14
CA ILE A 135 15.04 8.17 -5.75
C ILE A 135 16.56 8.00 -5.83
N GLY A 136 17.19 8.67 -6.80
CA GLY A 136 18.57 8.36 -7.13
C GLY A 136 18.73 6.87 -7.49
N LYS A 137 19.51 6.13 -6.70
CA LYS A 137 19.74 4.68 -6.87
C LYS A 137 18.83 3.83 -5.98
N THR A 138 18.13 4.42 -5.03
CA THR A 138 17.34 3.70 -4.03
C THR A 138 15.92 3.49 -4.51
N ARG A 139 15.52 2.22 -4.64
CA ARG A 139 14.15 1.85 -4.99
C ARG A 139 13.29 1.79 -3.73
N LEU A 140 12.32 2.68 -3.64
CA LEU A 140 11.34 2.76 -2.57
C LEU A 140 9.98 2.27 -3.05
N ILE A 141 9.20 1.74 -2.12
CA ILE A 141 7.82 1.30 -2.37
C ILE A 141 6.88 1.92 -1.36
N ASP A 142 5.68 2.20 -1.81
CA ASP A 142 4.57 2.62 -0.95
C ASP A 142 3.24 2.15 -1.57
N ASN A 143 2.18 2.14 -0.78
CA ASN A 143 0.86 1.72 -1.26
C ASN A 143 -0.25 2.22 -0.33
N PHE A 144 -1.48 2.06 -0.78
CA PHE A 144 -2.67 2.06 0.06
C PHE A 144 -3.66 0.99 -0.41
N ILE A 145 -4.47 0.52 0.52
CA ILE A 145 -5.58 -0.38 0.24
C ILE A 145 -6.87 0.41 0.47
N PHE A 146 -7.82 0.27 -0.44
CA PHE A 146 -9.15 0.84 -0.30
C PHE A 146 -10.18 -0.28 -0.42
N ASP A 147 -11.05 -0.39 0.57
CA ASP A 147 -12.16 -1.32 0.59
C ASP A 147 -13.48 -0.54 0.52
N PRO A 148 -14.20 -0.60 -0.61
CA PRO A 148 -15.47 0.12 -0.77
C PRO A 148 -16.56 -0.35 0.20
N SER A 149 -16.46 -1.57 0.72
CA SER A 149 -17.42 -2.12 1.67
C SER A 149 -17.24 -1.61 3.10
N CYS A 150 -16.05 -1.09 3.41
CA CYS A 150 -15.72 -0.51 4.71
C CYS A 150 -16.29 0.90 4.84
N ASN A 151 -17.37 1.04 5.59
CA ASN A 151 -18.04 2.32 5.85
C ASN A 151 -17.38 3.06 7.03
N CYS A 152 -16.06 3.11 7.06
CA CYS A 152 -15.33 3.85 8.09
C CYS A 152 -15.27 5.32 7.69
N SER A 153 -16.21 6.11 8.16
CA SER A 153 -16.11 7.57 8.15
C SER A 153 -14.90 7.99 8.99
N GLY A 154 -13.83 8.37 8.31
CA GLY A 154 -12.57 8.75 8.93
C GLY A 154 -12.74 9.89 9.92
N SER A 155 -12.45 9.68 11.18
CA SER A 155 -12.00 10.72 12.10
C SER A 155 -10.47 10.78 11.99
N GLU A 156 -9.98 11.93 11.61
CA GLU A 156 -8.56 12.31 11.62
C GLU A 156 -8.02 12.23 13.03
N ALA A 157 -7.48 11.15 13.49
CA ALA A 157 -6.59 11.16 14.66
C ALA A 157 -6.28 9.77 15.19
N GLU A 158 -6.04 8.77 14.48
CA GLU A 158 -5.38 7.55 14.95
C GLU A 158 -5.41 6.57 13.79
N GLY A 159 -4.23 6.17 13.28
CA GLY A 159 -4.04 5.33 12.11
C GLY A 159 -4.68 3.95 12.18
N HIS A 160 -5.97 3.90 12.42
CA HIS A 160 -6.83 2.73 12.41
C HIS A 160 -7.83 2.87 11.30
N CYS A 161 -7.45 2.51 10.11
CA CYS A 161 -8.40 2.08 9.10
C CYS A 161 -7.74 1.10 8.18
N CYS A 162 -8.33 0.10 8.28
CA CYS A 162 -9.23 -0.70 7.49
C CYS A 162 -8.46 -1.51 6.50
N CYS A 163 -8.18 -2.66 6.87
CA CYS A 163 -8.48 -3.91 6.24
C CYS A 163 -7.75 -5.04 6.96
N GLY A 164 -7.73 -4.98 8.24
CA GLY A 164 -7.66 -6.19 9.02
C GLY A 164 -8.98 -6.25 9.74
N HIS A 165 -9.91 -7.03 9.20
CA HIS A 165 -11.21 -7.36 9.77
C HIS A 165 -11.49 -6.71 11.14
N CYS A 166 -12.46 -5.78 11.18
CA CYS A 166 -13.27 -5.58 12.36
C CYS A 166 -13.96 -6.92 12.62
N SER A 167 -13.35 -7.77 13.39
CA SER A 167 -13.98 -8.95 13.97
C SER A 167 -13.90 -8.79 15.47
N GLU A 168 -15.11 -8.76 16.02
CA GLU A 168 -15.49 -8.91 17.42
C GLU A 168 -14.47 -9.64 18.30
#